data_ee99da3579363626a2c340a7d1cb3692
#
_entry.id   ee99da3579363626a2c340a7d1cb3692
#
_cell.length_a   1.000
_cell.length_b   1.000
_cell.length_c   1.000
_cell.angle_alpha   90.00
_cell.angle_beta   90.00
_cell.angle_gamma   90.00
#
_symmetry.space_group_name_H-M   'P 1'
#
loop_
_entity.id
_entity.type
_entity.pdbx_description
1 polymer ?
#
loop_
_entity_poly.entity_id
_entity_poly.type
_entity_poly.pdbx_seq_one_letter_code
_entity_poly.pdbx_strand_id
1 'polypeptide(L)'
;MAFEQTTAVLGSPVQYKMSPQAKRYTFKDLGFTETKQGNLQFDRALDMTVSKTGPRFKITVAKDLATFKMSVTTPNGLKQINIFEKEEHAELRQNLEYMLNEMVNRDCFEVVE
;
A
#
# COMPACT_ATOMS: atom_id res chain seq x y z
N MET A 1 12.75 0.30 -3.39
CA MET A 1 11.91 -0.35 -4.41
C MET A 1 11.64 0.61 -5.56
N ALA A 2 11.57 0.08 -6.75
CA ALA A 2 11.28 0.89 -7.94
C ALA A 2 9.77 1.02 -8.16
N PHE A 3 9.36 2.10 -8.81
CA PHE A 3 7.99 2.24 -9.29
C PHE A 3 7.74 1.23 -10.42
N GLU A 4 6.59 0.58 -10.41
CA GLU A 4 6.23 -0.42 -11.41
C GLU A 4 4.75 -0.30 -11.75
N GLN A 5 4.35 -0.85 -12.91
CA GLN A 5 2.95 -0.88 -13.31
C GLN A 5 2.15 -1.90 -12.50
N THR A 6 2.80 -2.98 -12.11
CA THR A 6 2.22 -4.06 -11.30
C THR A 6 3.13 -4.29 -10.11
N THR A 7 2.58 -4.37 -8.91
CA THR A 7 3.38 -4.59 -7.72
C THR A 7 2.57 -5.28 -6.62
N ALA A 8 3.28 -5.80 -5.62
CA ALA A 8 2.70 -6.41 -4.44
C ALA A 8 3.64 -6.17 -3.26
N VAL A 9 3.13 -6.30 -2.03
CA VAL A 9 3.99 -6.31 -0.86
C VAL A 9 4.78 -7.61 -0.84
N LEU A 10 5.93 -7.60 -0.17
CA LEU A 10 6.79 -8.77 -0.08
C LEU A 10 6.03 -10.00 0.42
N GLY A 11 6.09 -11.09 -0.33
CA GLY A 11 5.46 -12.36 0.01
C GLY A 11 3.99 -12.49 -0.32
N SER A 12 3.36 -11.43 -0.82
CA SER A 12 1.92 -11.46 -1.13
C SER A 12 1.65 -12.39 -2.32
N PRO A 13 0.62 -13.24 -2.24
CA PRO A 13 0.19 -14.03 -3.39
C PRO A 13 -0.63 -13.24 -4.40
N VAL A 14 -1.02 -12.00 -4.05
CA VAL A 14 -1.87 -11.15 -4.89
C VAL A 14 -1.07 -9.96 -5.36
N GLN A 15 -1.15 -9.67 -6.65
CA GLN A 15 -0.52 -8.50 -7.25
C GLN A 15 -1.59 -7.49 -7.64
N TYR A 16 -1.20 -6.23 -7.68
CA TYR A 16 -2.09 -5.11 -8.00
C TYR A 16 -1.49 -4.28 -9.12
N LYS A 17 -2.35 -3.64 -9.90
CA LYS A 17 -1.95 -2.69 -10.94
C LYS A 17 -2.77 -1.41 -10.80
N MET A 18 -2.29 -0.33 -11.41
CA MET A 18 -3.05 0.92 -11.43
C MET A 18 -4.34 0.73 -12.22
N SER A 19 -5.45 1.21 -11.66
CA SER A 19 -6.69 1.24 -12.43
C SER A 19 -6.61 2.33 -13.50
N PRO A 20 -7.10 2.09 -14.72
CA PRO A 20 -7.18 3.15 -15.73
C PRO A 20 -8.14 4.27 -15.33
N GLN A 21 -8.97 4.05 -14.32
CA GLN A 21 -9.92 5.03 -13.82
C GLN A 21 -9.41 5.76 -12.58
N ALA A 22 -8.18 5.50 -12.14
CA ALA A 22 -7.60 6.13 -10.94
C ALA A 22 -7.49 7.63 -11.10
N LYS A 23 -7.86 8.38 -10.05
CA LYS A 23 -7.84 9.84 -10.04
C LYS A 23 -7.19 10.35 -8.77
N ARG A 24 -6.45 11.46 -8.88
CA ARG A 24 -5.72 12.03 -7.76
C ARG A 24 -6.62 12.33 -6.56
N TYR A 25 -7.79 12.90 -6.78
CA TYR A 25 -8.68 13.27 -5.66
C TYR A 25 -9.15 12.04 -4.90
N THR A 26 -9.32 10.88 -5.56
CA THR A 26 -9.73 9.64 -4.90
C THR A 26 -8.65 9.17 -3.93
N PHE A 27 -7.38 9.22 -4.35
CA PHE A 27 -6.28 8.88 -3.46
C PHE A 27 -6.23 9.78 -2.24
N LYS A 28 -6.43 11.08 -2.45
CA LYS A 28 -6.43 12.05 -1.33
C LYS A 28 -7.59 11.79 -0.37
N ASP A 29 -8.75 11.43 -0.87
CA ASP A 29 -9.90 11.06 -0.04
C ASP A 29 -9.63 9.84 0.81
N LEU A 30 -8.77 8.93 0.34
CA LEU A 30 -8.40 7.71 1.07
C LEU A 30 -7.25 7.92 2.06
N GLY A 31 -6.71 9.12 2.14
CA GLY A 31 -5.65 9.44 3.09
C GLY A 31 -4.26 9.58 2.51
N PHE A 32 -4.12 9.54 1.19
CA PHE A 32 -2.83 9.82 0.54
C PHE A 32 -2.50 11.30 0.64
N THR A 33 -1.22 11.61 0.81
CA THR A 33 -0.71 12.99 0.83
C THR A 33 0.20 13.21 -0.36
N GLU A 34 0.25 14.45 -0.84
CA GLU A 34 1.11 14.79 -1.97
C GLU A 34 2.52 15.12 -1.48
N THR A 35 3.54 14.53 -2.12
CA THR A 35 4.93 14.81 -1.80
C THR A 35 5.42 16.04 -2.57
N LYS A 36 6.62 16.52 -2.25
CA LYS A 36 7.22 17.67 -2.94
C LYS A 36 7.41 17.42 -4.43
N GLN A 37 7.65 16.18 -4.82
CA GLN A 37 7.81 15.79 -6.21
C GLN A 37 6.48 15.62 -6.95
N GLY A 38 5.35 15.77 -6.25
CA GLY A 38 4.03 15.58 -6.84
C GLY A 38 3.52 14.15 -6.79
N ASN A 39 4.25 13.24 -6.17
CA ASN A 39 3.79 11.86 -5.96
C ASN A 39 2.74 11.84 -4.84
N LEU A 40 1.97 10.76 -4.78
CA LEU A 40 0.99 10.56 -3.70
C LEU A 40 1.51 9.45 -2.79
N GLN A 41 1.48 9.67 -1.47
CA GLN A 41 2.03 8.75 -0.50
C GLN A 41 1.00 8.41 0.58
N PHE A 42 0.90 7.11 0.87
CA PHE A 42 0.07 6.55 1.94
C PHE A 42 0.99 5.86 2.92
N ASP A 43 0.81 6.13 4.21
CA ASP A 43 1.62 5.54 5.28
C ASP A 43 0.73 5.35 6.49
N ARG A 44 0.39 4.10 6.80
CA ARG A 44 -0.52 3.80 7.90
C ARG A 44 -0.05 2.56 8.66
N ALA A 45 -0.24 2.60 9.99
CA ALA A 45 0.02 1.44 10.84
C ALA A 45 -0.96 0.32 10.48
N LEU A 46 -0.44 -0.90 10.36
CA LEU A 46 -1.30 -2.08 10.14
C LEU A 46 -1.98 -2.53 11.42
N ASP A 47 -1.35 -2.30 12.57
CA ASP A 47 -1.92 -2.63 13.87
C ASP A 47 -2.13 -1.34 14.65
N MET A 48 -3.37 -0.91 14.76
CA MET A 48 -3.71 0.36 15.41
C MET A 48 -3.45 0.34 16.91
N THR A 49 -3.35 -0.84 17.52
CA THR A 49 -3.06 -0.95 18.95
C THR A 49 -1.59 -0.69 19.27
N VAL A 50 -0.69 -0.87 18.29
CA VAL A 50 0.75 -0.62 18.43
C VAL A 50 1.26 0.28 17.30
N SER A 51 0.53 1.36 17.02
CA SER A 51 0.78 2.22 15.85
C SER A 51 2.17 2.83 15.81
N LYS A 52 2.83 3.00 16.96
CA LYS A 52 4.19 3.57 17.03
C LYS A 52 5.28 2.52 16.93
N THR A 53 4.98 1.26 17.24
CA THR A 53 6.00 0.19 17.32
C THR A 53 5.72 -0.96 16.38
N GLY A 54 4.57 -0.99 15.73
CA GLY A 54 4.17 -2.06 14.83
C GLY A 54 4.51 -1.77 13.36
N PRO A 55 4.32 -2.77 12.49
CA PRO A 55 4.58 -2.60 11.06
C PRO A 55 3.72 -1.52 10.43
N ARG A 56 4.26 -0.90 9.39
CA ARG A 56 3.57 0.15 8.64
C ARG A 56 3.41 -0.26 7.18
N PHE A 57 2.24 0.03 6.63
CA PHE A 57 1.93 -0.19 5.22
C PHE A 57 2.13 1.13 4.48
N LYS A 58 2.98 1.10 3.45
CA LYS A 58 3.31 2.27 2.65
C LYS A 58 3.02 2.03 1.18
N ILE A 59 2.40 3.02 0.54
CA ILE A 59 2.19 3.03 -0.90
C ILE A 59 2.66 4.39 -1.41
N THR A 60 3.41 4.41 -2.50
CA THR A 60 3.74 5.64 -3.21
C THR A 60 3.28 5.49 -4.65
N VAL A 61 2.45 6.43 -5.10
CA VAL A 61 1.92 6.47 -6.48
C VAL A 61 2.64 7.59 -7.21
N ALA A 62 3.20 7.28 -8.38
CA ALA A 62 3.87 8.28 -9.19
C ALA A 62 2.88 9.36 -9.64
N LYS A 63 3.37 10.58 -9.83
CA LYS A 63 2.52 11.74 -10.15
C LYS A 63 1.70 11.57 -11.43
N ASP A 64 2.15 10.73 -12.36
CA ASP A 64 1.43 10.46 -13.60
C ASP A 64 0.34 9.38 -13.44
N LEU A 65 0.23 8.79 -12.26
CA LEU A 65 -0.71 7.71 -11.93
C LEU A 65 -0.54 6.46 -12.82
N ALA A 66 0.66 6.25 -13.36
CA ALA A 66 0.94 5.11 -14.22
C ALA A 66 1.67 3.99 -13.49
N THR A 67 2.48 4.34 -12.50
CA THR A 67 3.28 3.38 -11.74
C THR A 67 3.19 3.67 -10.25
N PHE A 68 3.50 2.67 -9.45
CA PHE A 68 3.43 2.80 -7.99
C PHE A 68 4.34 1.76 -7.34
N LYS A 69 4.51 1.89 -6.03
CA LYS A 69 5.21 0.90 -5.23
C LYS A 69 4.51 0.78 -3.89
N MET A 70 4.58 -0.41 -3.28
CA MET A 70 4.01 -0.63 -1.96
C MET A 70 4.92 -1.53 -1.14
N SER A 71 4.88 -1.37 0.17
CA SER A 71 5.70 -2.17 1.08
C SER A 71 5.10 -2.19 2.47
N VAL A 72 5.42 -3.24 3.23
CA VAL A 72 5.20 -3.29 4.67
C VAL A 72 6.58 -3.19 5.30
N THR A 73 6.75 -2.24 6.21
CA THR A 73 8.08 -1.95 6.79
C THR A 73 8.03 -1.96 8.31
N THR A 74 9.24 -1.98 8.90
CA THR A 74 9.41 -1.69 10.33
C THR A 74 8.95 -0.25 10.61
N PRO A 75 8.65 0.10 11.88
CA PRO A 75 8.16 1.44 12.22
C PRO A 75 9.06 2.58 11.75
N ASN A 76 10.37 2.36 11.70
CA ASN A 76 11.33 3.37 11.23
C ASN A 76 11.46 3.41 9.70
N GLY A 77 10.81 2.50 8.99
CA GLY A 77 10.83 2.47 7.52
C GLY A 77 12.10 1.91 6.90
N LEU A 78 13.04 1.40 7.69
CA LEU A 78 14.36 0.99 7.18
C LEU A 78 14.39 -0.42 6.64
N LYS A 79 13.41 -1.27 6.98
CA LYS A 79 13.44 -2.68 6.60
C LYS A 79 12.06 -3.17 6.18
N GLN A 80 11.99 -3.90 5.07
CA GLN A 80 10.74 -4.56 4.64
C GLN A 80 10.46 -5.77 5.51
N ILE A 81 9.18 -6.03 5.75
CA ILE A 81 8.71 -7.17 6.52
C ILE A 81 7.80 -8.00 5.63
N ASN A 82 7.98 -9.33 5.67
CA ASN A 82 7.08 -10.27 5.01
C ASN A 82 6.03 -10.75 6.02
N ILE A 83 4.82 -10.22 5.93
CA ILE A 83 3.72 -10.59 6.84
C ILE A 83 2.96 -11.83 6.36
N PHE A 84 3.36 -12.42 5.23
CA PHE A 84 2.73 -13.62 4.68
C PHE A 84 3.46 -14.90 5.07
N GLU A 85 4.62 -14.77 5.72
CA GLU A 85 5.46 -15.90 6.09
C GLU A 85 5.04 -16.57 7.39
N LYS A 86 4.52 -15.81 8.36
CA LYS A 86 4.22 -16.29 9.70
C LYS A 86 2.74 -16.23 10.02
N GLU A 87 2.24 -17.26 10.69
CA GLU A 87 0.84 -17.32 11.13
C GLU A 87 0.48 -16.21 12.10
N GLU A 88 1.41 -15.78 12.94
CA GLU A 88 1.17 -14.73 13.93
C GLU A 88 0.82 -13.39 13.30
N HIS A 89 1.07 -13.23 11.99
CA HIS A 89 0.74 -12.00 11.26
C HIS A 89 -0.63 -12.04 10.57
N ALA A 90 -1.50 -13.01 10.93
CA ALA A 90 -2.80 -13.15 10.27
C ALA A 90 -3.66 -11.89 10.38
N GLU A 91 -3.69 -11.23 11.55
CA GLU A 91 -4.43 -9.98 11.73
C GLU A 91 -3.87 -8.85 10.86
N LEU A 92 -2.55 -8.78 10.75
CA LEU A 92 -1.90 -7.78 9.90
C LEU A 92 -2.28 -7.98 8.44
N ARG A 93 -2.34 -9.24 7.98
CA ARG A 93 -2.78 -9.55 6.63
C ARG A 93 -4.22 -9.14 6.38
N GLN A 94 -5.11 -9.39 7.35
CA GLN A 94 -6.51 -8.97 7.23
C GLN A 94 -6.64 -7.46 7.11
N ASN A 95 -5.89 -6.71 7.92
CA ASN A 95 -5.91 -5.26 7.88
C ASN A 95 -5.35 -4.73 6.56
N LEU A 96 -4.29 -5.34 6.06
CA LEU A 96 -3.72 -5.00 4.75
C LEU A 96 -4.74 -5.23 3.64
N GLU A 97 -5.38 -6.39 3.63
CA GLU A 97 -6.38 -6.73 2.62
C GLU A 97 -7.58 -5.77 2.68
N TYR A 98 -8.01 -5.41 3.88
CA TYR A 98 -9.11 -4.46 4.04
C TYR A 98 -8.76 -3.10 3.40
N MET A 99 -7.56 -2.59 3.66
CA MET A 99 -7.12 -1.33 3.09
C MET A 99 -7.02 -1.39 1.57
N LEU A 100 -6.45 -2.48 1.04
CA LEU A 100 -6.30 -2.65 -0.41
C LEU A 100 -7.65 -2.85 -1.09
N ASN A 101 -8.57 -3.60 -0.48
CA ASN A 101 -9.91 -3.79 -1.04
C ASN A 101 -10.67 -2.48 -1.10
N GLU A 102 -10.52 -1.61 -0.11
CA GLU A 102 -11.13 -0.29 -0.15
C GLU A 102 -10.60 0.53 -1.34
N MET A 103 -9.31 0.45 -1.60
CA MET A 103 -8.70 1.14 -2.73
C MET A 103 -9.16 0.56 -4.06
N VAL A 104 -9.31 -0.76 -4.15
CA VAL A 104 -9.84 -1.42 -5.35
C VAL A 104 -11.29 -1.01 -5.59
N ASN A 105 -12.11 -0.98 -4.54
CA ASN A 105 -13.51 -0.58 -4.65
C ASN A 105 -13.68 0.88 -5.09
N ARG A 106 -12.68 1.71 -4.81
CA ARG A 106 -12.69 3.13 -5.19
C ARG A 106 -11.97 3.39 -6.52
N ASP A 107 -11.70 2.36 -7.31
CA ASP A 107 -11.06 2.45 -8.64
C ASP A 107 -9.64 3.03 -8.60
N CYS A 108 -8.91 2.81 -7.52
CA CYS A 108 -7.50 3.20 -7.44
C CYS A 108 -6.60 2.14 -8.03
N PHE A 109 -6.86 0.88 -7.70
CA PHE A 109 -6.08 -0.27 -8.15
C PHE A 109 -7.00 -1.37 -8.64
N GLU A 110 -6.42 -2.31 -9.39
CA GLU A 110 -7.09 -3.54 -9.82
C GLU A 110 -6.25 -4.73 -9.42
N VAL A 111 -6.91 -5.83 -9.07
CA VAL A 111 -6.23 -7.10 -8.80
C VAL A 111 -5.77 -7.70 -10.12
N VAL A 112 -4.51 -8.12 -10.18
CA VAL A 112 -3.96 -8.81 -11.35
C VAL A 112 -4.34 -10.29 -11.26
N GLU A 113 -5.00 -10.78 -12.26
CA GLU A 113 -5.42 -12.19 -12.34
C GLU A 113 -4.53 -13.00 -13.28
#